data_30121e6b023de922955f35371622c842
#
_entry.id   30121e6b023de922955f35371622c842
#
_cell.length_a   1.000
_cell.length_b   1.000
_cell.length_c   1.000
_cell.angle_alpha   90.00
_cell.angle_beta   90.00
_cell.angle_gamma   90.00
#
_symmetry.space_group_name_H-M   'P 1'
#
loop_
_entity.id
_entity.type
_entity.pdbx_description
1 polymer ?
#
loop_
_entity_poly.entity_id
_entity_poly.type
_entity_poly.pdbx_seq_one_letter_code
_entity_poly.pdbx_strand_id
1 'polypeptide(L)'
;MSELKGIDISTWQTSKFNFDAIKDLDFIIIRAGFTGTADGVNKNIDNCFEVNYAKAKQYKIPVGCYWYSCANTAAKGQAEAEYLYEHCLKGKQFEFPIYLDVECDQYQTGKNKGVTDAILAWTDYLEAKGYYVGVYANYNYFINHLENERLNRINRWLAYWTENKPQLKFDYSMWQYTSGLIINNMKVDGDYAYKDFEKIIKDAGLNGFSKPAPEPQPKTMTIAVGDTFQVTDITEDGIVMKHLNK
;
A
#
# COMPACT_ATOMS: atom_id res chain seq x y z
N MET A 1 -2.50 17.74 4.07
CA MET A 1 -2.95 16.37 4.38
C MET A 1 -2.31 16.00 5.70
N SER A 2 -3.05 15.40 6.63
CA SER A 2 -2.53 14.93 7.91
C SER A 2 -1.55 13.78 7.67
N GLU A 3 -0.48 13.72 8.45
CA GLU A 3 0.42 12.57 8.48
C GLU A 3 -0.31 11.42 9.17
N LEU A 4 -0.37 10.25 8.51
CA LEU A 4 -0.89 9.03 9.09
C LEU A 4 0.25 8.29 9.79
N LYS A 5 -0.03 7.69 10.96
CA LYS A 5 0.96 6.96 11.77
C LYS A 5 0.67 5.47 11.74
N GLY A 6 1.70 4.70 11.48
CA GLY A 6 1.62 3.25 11.45
C GLY A 6 2.89 2.58 11.90
N ILE A 7 2.91 1.29 11.72
CA ILE A 7 4.05 0.42 12.00
C ILE A 7 4.19 -0.64 10.92
N ASP A 8 5.39 -1.21 10.80
CA ASP A 8 5.54 -2.45 10.08
C ASP A 8 6.01 -3.60 10.99
N ILE A 9 5.53 -4.81 10.68
CA ILE A 9 5.81 -6.02 11.45
C ILE A 9 6.01 -7.25 10.56
N SER A 10 6.66 -8.26 11.13
CA SER A 10 6.88 -9.56 10.50
C SER A 10 6.86 -10.67 11.55
N THR A 11 7.33 -11.85 11.19
CA THR A 11 7.56 -12.95 12.14
C THR A 11 8.52 -12.57 13.29
N TRP A 12 9.33 -11.51 13.12
CA TRP A 12 10.23 -11.03 14.19
C TRP A 12 9.47 -10.53 15.42
N GLN A 13 8.27 -9.97 15.24
CA GLN A 13 7.40 -9.57 16.35
C GLN A 13 6.52 -10.70 16.86
N THR A 14 6.59 -11.86 16.24
CA THR A 14 5.88 -13.11 16.59
C THR A 14 4.35 -13.05 16.46
N SER A 15 3.71 -14.21 16.41
CA SER A 15 2.24 -14.34 16.43
C SER A 15 1.57 -13.84 17.73
N LYS A 16 2.38 -13.53 18.76
CA LYS A 16 1.92 -13.00 20.06
C LYS A 16 1.83 -11.48 20.10
N PHE A 17 2.14 -10.78 19.01
CA PHE A 17 2.02 -9.31 18.95
C PHE A 17 0.61 -8.87 19.32
N ASN A 18 0.53 -7.89 20.24
CA ASN A 18 -0.74 -7.44 20.79
C ASN A 18 -1.39 -6.35 19.90
N PHE A 19 -2.35 -6.74 19.09
CA PHE A 19 -3.08 -5.83 18.21
C PHE A 19 -3.99 -4.84 18.94
N ASP A 20 -4.44 -5.14 20.15
CA ASP A 20 -5.22 -4.18 20.94
C ASP A 20 -4.42 -2.91 21.28
N ALA A 21 -3.10 -3.06 21.42
CA ALA A 21 -2.21 -1.92 21.69
C ALA A 21 -1.99 -0.99 20.48
N ILE A 22 -2.39 -1.40 19.30
CA ILE A 22 -2.21 -0.63 18.06
C ILE A 22 -3.51 -0.30 17.35
N LYS A 23 -4.66 -0.55 17.98
CA LYS A 23 -5.98 -0.31 17.38
C LYS A 23 -6.26 1.14 16.98
N ASP A 24 -5.52 2.09 17.58
CA ASP A 24 -5.64 3.52 17.31
C ASP A 24 -4.59 4.03 16.28
N LEU A 25 -3.80 3.13 15.70
CA LEU A 25 -2.92 3.47 14.58
C LEU A 25 -3.71 3.56 13.27
N ASP A 26 -3.27 4.45 12.40
CA ASP A 26 -3.92 4.68 11.11
C ASP A 26 -3.70 3.53 10.12
N PHE A 27 -2.60 2.76 10.27
CA PHE A 27 -2.29 1.63 9.39
C PHE A 27 -1.24 0.67 9.95
N ILE A 28 -1.15 -0.49 9.32
CA ILE A 28 -0.09 -1.47 9.54
C ILE A 28 0.39 -2.05 8.21
N ILE A 29 1.71 -2.25 8.07
CA ILE A 29 2.30 -2.98 6.95
C ILE A 29 2.85 -4.31 7.48
N ILE A 30 2.45 -5.44 6.89
CA ILE A 30 2.84 -6.77 7.37
C ILE A 30 3.70 -7.49 6.34
N ARG A 31 4.74 -8.19 6.77
CA ARG A 31 5.53 -8.99 5.84
C ARG A 31 4.70 -10.16 5.31
N ALA A 32 4.53 -10.21 3.98
CA ALA A 32 3.88 -11.34 3.32
C ALA A 32 4.84 -12.52 3.16
N GLY A 33 6.10 -12.23 2.87
CA GLY A 33 7.11 -13.25 2.69
C GLY A 33 8.46 -12.67 2.28
N PHE A 34 9.35 -13.55 1.87
CA PHE A 34 10.71 -13.18 1.51
C PHE A 34 11.33 -14.21 0.55
N THR A 35 12.30 -13.74 -0.22
CA THR A 35 13.15 -14.61 -1.02
C THR A 35 14.49 -14.83 -0.30
N GLY A 36 14.92 -16.06 -0.20
CA GLY A 36 16.18 -16.42 0.45
C GLY A 36 17.39 -15.77 -0.23
N THR A 37 18.39 -15.39 0.58
CA THR A 37 19.53 -14.58 0.12
C THR A 37 20.52 -15.32 -0.75
N ALA A 38 20.59 -16.67 -0.68
CA ALA A 38 21.67 -17.43 -1.32
C ALA A 38 21.63 -17.37 -2.86
N ASP A 39 20.45 -17.38 -3.46
CA ASP A 39 20.29 -17.45 -4.92
C ASP A 39 19.21 -16.53 -5.48
N GLY A 40 18.43 -15.88 -4.61
CA GLY A 40 17.30 -15.05 -4.99
C GLY A 40 16.16 -15.85 -5.66
N VAL A 41 16.00 -17.13 -5.31
CA VAL A 41 15.02 -18.05 -5.94
C VAL A 41 14.06 -18.65 -4.91
N ASN A 42 14.55 -19.04 -3.72
CA ASN A 42 13.74 -19.71 -2.71
C ASN A 42 12.76 -18.73 -2.05
N LYS A 43 11.48 -18.90 -2.35
CA LYS A 43 10.40 -18.06 -1.85
C LYS A 43 9.75 -18.69 -0.62
N ASN A 44 9.56 -17.87 0.41
CA ASN A 44 9.01 -18.30 1.69
C ASN A 44 7.92 -17.33 2.14
N ILE A 45 6.76 -17.85 2.51
CA ILE A 45 5.71 -17.05 3.14
C ILE A 45 6.11 -16.79 4.59
N ASP A 46 5.87 -15.58 5.08
CA ASP A 46 6.08 -15.27 6.49
C ASP A 46 5.08 -16.06 7.37
N ASN A 47 5.60 -16.76 8.35
CA ASN A 47 4.78 -17.63 9.21
C ASN A 47 3.68 -16.89 9.99
N CYS A 48 3.82 -15.56 10.15
CA CYS A 48 2.84 -14.73 10.85
C CYS A 48 1.91 -13.97 9.88
N PHE A 49 2.11 -14.06 8.55
CA PHE A 49 1.36 -13.27 7.58
C PHE A 49 -0.16 -13.44 7.74
N GLU A 50 -0.66 -14.66 7.67
CA GLU A 50 -2.11 -14.93 7.72
C GLU A 50 -2.73 -14.50 9.06
N VAL A 51 -2.02 -14.74 10.17
CA VAL A 51 -2.48 -14.34 11.52
C VAL A 51 -2.49 -12.82 11.64
N ASN A 52 -1.45 -12.15 11.18
CA ASN A 52 -1.35 -10.68 11.24
C ASN A 52 -2.39 -10.02 10.32
N TYR A 53 -2.61 -10.55 9.12
CA TYR A 53 -3.66 -10.08 8.22
C TYR A 53 -5.05 -10.22 8.86
N ALA A 54 -5.39 -11.41 9.37
CA ALA A 54 -6.68 -11.67 10.01
C ALA A 54 -6.91 -10.74 11.20
N LYS A 55 -5.89 -10.52 12.05
CA LYS A 55 -5.97 -9.60 13.19
C LYS A 55 -6.14 -8.15 12.75
N ALA A 56 -5.38 -7.67 11.76
CA ALA A 56 -5.55 -6.31 11.23
C ALA A 56 -7.00 -6.09 10.77
N LYS A 57 -7.57 -7.03 10.02
CA LYS A 57 -8.98 -6.96 9.58
C LYS A 57 -9.96 -7.03 10.76
N GLN A 58 -9.72 -7.88 11.76
CA GLN A 58 -10.55 -7.97 12.97
C GLN A 58 -10.59 -6.65 13.75
N TYR A 59 -9.43 -6.00 13.89
CA TYR A 59 -9.30 -4.72 14.60
C TYR A 59 -9.62 -3.51 13.70
N LYS A 60 -9.96 -3.74 12.42
CA LYS A 60 -10.25 -2.70 11.41
C LYS A 60 -9.10 -1.72 11.22
N ILE A 61 -7.87 -2.18 11.36
CA ILE A 61 -6.67 -1.40 11.07
C ILE A 61 -6.39 -1.53 9.57
N PRO A 62 -6.34 -0.43 8.81
CA PRO A 62 -5.95 -0.44 7.40
C PRO A 62 -4.62 -1.17 7.20
N VAL A 63 -4.57 -2.14 6.28
CA VAL A 63 -3.43 -3.03 6.13
C VAL A 63 -2.84 -3.00 4.73
N GLY A 64 -1.51 -2.93 4.65
CA GLY A 64 -0.72 -3.24 3.47
C GLY A 64 0.24 -4.40 3.73
N CYS A 65 1.02 -4.79 2.75
CA CYS A 65 2.04 -5.80 2.99
C CYS A 65 3.32 -5.56 2.19
N TYR A 66 4.40 -6.28 2.55
CA TYR A 66 5.65 -6.22 1.84
C TYR A 66 6.25 -7.60 1.58
N TRP A 67 7.06 -7.69 0.55
CA TRP A 67 7.88 -8.84 0.19
C TRP A 67 9.36 -8.47 0.22
N TYR A 68 10.16 -9.12 1.08
CA TYR A 68 11.61 -8.94 1.09
C TYR A 68 12.23 -9.66 -0.11
N SER A 69 12.90 -8.89 -0.98
CA SER A 69 13.39 -9.34 -2.25
C SER A 69 14.91 -9.46 -2.30
N CYS A 70 15.39 -10.56 -2.88
CA CYS A 70 16.76 -10.72 -3.35
C CYS A 70 16.83 -10.94 -4.87
N ALA A 71 15.83 -10.46 -5.62
CA ALA A 71 15.84 -10.52 -7.07
C ALA A 71 16.81 -9.50 -7.68
N ASN A 72 17.60 -9.95 -8.64
CA ASN A 72 18.58 -9.13 -9.36
C ASN A 72 18.45 -9.22 -10.88
N THR A 73 17.32 -9.72 -11.35
CA THR A 73 16.93 -9.76 -12.77
C THR A 73 15.43 -9.58 -12.90
N ALA A 74 14.95 -9.06 -14.05
CA ALA A 74 13.52 -8.92 -14.33
C ALA A 74 12.76 -10.25 -14.15
N ALA A 75 13.30 -11.37 -14.63
CA ALA A 75 12.67 -12.69 -14.51
C ALA A 75 12.49 -13.12 -13.05
N LYS A 76 13.48 -12.88 -12.18
CA LYS A 76 13.36 -13.17 -10.74
C LYS A 76 12.32 -12.25 -10.06
N GLY A 77 12.34 -10.96 -10.39
CA GLY A 77 11.36 -10.02 -9.87
C GLY A 77 9.92 -10.41 -10.24
N GLN A 78 9.68 -10.73 -11.51
CA GLN A 78 8.38 -11.24 -11.95
C GLN A 78 7.99 -12.52 -11.20
N ALA A 79 8.90 -13.48 -11.06
CA ALA A 79 8.62 -14.74 -10.37
C ALA A 79 8.30 -14.56 -8.87
N GLU A 80 8.87 -13.55 -8.21
CA GLU A 80 8.48 -13.15 -6.83
C GLU A 80 7.06 -12.57 -6.80
N ALA A 81 6.74 -11.70 -7.77
CA ALA A 81 5.41 -11.09 -7.88
C ALA A 81 4.32 -12.13 -8.14
N GLU A 82 4.57 -13.09 -9.03
CA GLU A 82 3.67 -14.21 -9.30
C GLU A 82 3.40 -15.05 -8.06
N TYR A 83 4.46 -15.38 -7.33
CA TYR A 83 4.36 -16.18 -6.10
C TYR A 83 3.59 -15.43 -5.02
N LEU A 84 3.93 -14.15 -4.78
CA LEU A 84 3.23 -13.29 -3.84
C LEU A 84 1.73 -13.18 -4.18
N TYR A 85 1.41 -12.93 -5.45
CA TYR A 85 0.02 -12.83 -5.91
C TYR A 85 -0.78 -14.09 -5.60
N GLU A 86 -0.29 -15.26 -6.05
CA GLU A 86 -1.03 -16.52 -5.92
C GLU A 86 -1.17 -16.99 -4.47
N HIS A 87 -0.17 -16.75 -3.62
CA HIS A 87 -0.14 -17.30 -2.27
C HIS A 87 -0.57 -16.32 -1.16
N CYS A 88 -0.45 -15.01 -1.40
CA CYS A 88 -0.69 -14.02 -0.35
C CYS A 88 -1.76 -12.99 -0.69
N LEU A 89 -1.90 -12.58 -1.96
CA LEU A 89 -2.76 -11.44 -2.29
C LEU A 89 -4.14 -11.83 -2.81
N LYS A 90 -4.22 -12.88 -3.62
CA LYS A 90 -5.44 -13.30 -4.30
C LYS A 90 -6.57 -13.57 -3.33
N GLY A 91 -7.71 -12.92 -3.54
CA GLY A 91 -8.89 -13.05 -2.67
C GLY A 91 -8.84 -12.26 -1.37
N LYS A 92 -7.80 -11.45 -1.15
CA LYS A 92 -7.69 -10.54 0.00
C LYS A 92 -7.80 -9.07 -0.43
N GLN A 93 -8.11 -8.21 0.53
CA GLN A 93 -8.22 -6.76 0.35
C GLN A 93 -7.21 -6.02 1.23
N PHE A 94 -6.49 -5.08 0.63
CA PHE A 94 -5.48 -4.29 1.32
C PHE A 94 -5.75 -2.79 1.13
N GLU A 95 -5.95 -2.07 2.21
CA GLU A 95 -6.20 -0.63 2.21
C GLU A 95 -4.93 0.19 1.96
N PHE A 96 -3.76 -0.42 2.16
CA PHE A 96 -2.45 0.19 1.91
C PHE A 96 -1.72 -0.53 0.76
N PRO A 97 -0.67 0.09 0.21
CA PRO A 97 0.07 -0.48 -0.92
C PRO A 97 0.72 -1.84 -0.61
N ILE A 98 1.07 -2.54 -1.70
CA ILE A 98 1.91 -3.73 -1.66
C ILE A 98 3.33 -3.29 -2.02
N TYR A 99 4.31 -3.52 -1.13
CA TYR A 99 5.68 -3.06 -1.30
C TYR A 99 6.65 -4.18 -1.63
N LEU A 100 7.56 -3.92 -2.56
CA LEU A 100 8.78 -4.70 -2.71
C LEU A 100 9.84 -4.09 -1.80
N ASP A 101 10.33 -4.84 -0.85
CA ASP A 101 11.40 -4.46 0.08
C ASP A 101 12.75 -4.85 -0.52
N VAL A 102 13.56 -3.84 -0.84
CA VAL A 102 14.82 -3.98 -1.59
C VAL A 102 15.98 -3.47 -0.77
N GLU A 103 16.60 -4.38 -0.02
CA GLU A 103 17.75 -4.05 0.84
C GLU A 103 18.78 -5.19 0.94
N CYS A 104 18.72 -6.15 0.01
CA CYS A 104 19.59 -7.32 0.02
C CYS A 104 21.07 -6.92 -0.10
N ASP A 105 21.87 -7.15 0.96
CA ASP A 105 23.25 -6.70 1.12
C ASP A 105 24.18 -7.10 -0.03
N GLN A 106 23.96 -8.28 -0.62
CA GLN A 106 24.80 -8.79 -1.70
C GLN A 106 24.78 -7.94 -2.99
N TYR A 107 23.87 -6.98 -3.11
CA TYR A 107 23.72 -6.10 -4.28
C TYR A 107 24.08 -4.64 -4.00
N GLN A 108 24.71 -4.34 -2.88
CA GLN A 108 25.13 -2.99 -2.50
C GLN A 108 26.47 -2.56 -3.14
N THR A 109 26.69 -2.89 -4.40
CA THR A 109 27.93 -2.53 -5.14
C THR A 109 27.61 -1.64 -6.32
N GLY A 110 27.63 -0.31 -6.09
CA GLY A 110 27.28 0.67 -7.13
C GLY A 110 25.81 0.60 -7.57
N LYS A 111 25.46 1.31 -8.65
CA LYS A 111 24.11 1.26 -9.23
C LYS A 111 23.88 -0.09 -9.89
N ASN A 112 22.85 -0.79 -9.46
CA ASN A 112 22.53 -2.13 -9.92
C ASN A 112 21.32 -2.12 -10.86
N LYS A 113 21.60 -2.15 -12.16
CA LYS A 113 20.58 -2.20 -13.19
C LYS A 113 19.68 -3.44 -13.04
N GLY A 114 20.25 -4.59 -12.71
CA GLY A 114 19.50 -5.84 -12.59
C GLY A 114 18.49 -5.81 -11.46
N VAL A 115 18.83 -5.19 -10.31
CA VAL A 115 17.88 -4.98 -9.20
C VAL A 115 16.80 -3.99 -9.61
N THR A 116 17.13 -2.91 -10.32
CA THR A 116 16.14 -1.96 -10.84
C THR A 116 15.21 -2.64 -11.86
N ASP A 117 15.73 -3.50 -12.73
CA ASP A 117 14.91 -4.29 -13.68
C ASP A 117 13.98 -5.27 -12.94
N ALA A 118 14.44 -5.86 -11.82
CA ALA A 118 13.61 -6.73 -10.99
C ALA A 118 12.45 -5.96 -10.35
N ILE A 119 12.71 -4.77 -9.80
CA ILE A 119 11.67 -3.90 -9.23
C ILE A 119 10.60 -3.58 -10.29
N LEU A 120 11.03 -3.16 -11.49
CA LEU A 120 10.11 -2.82 -12.57
C LEU A 120 9.25 -4.01 -13.00
N ALA A 121 9.84 -5.18 -13.20
CA ALA A 121 9.10 -6.38 -13.58
C ALA A 121 8.10 -6.83 -12.49
N TRP A 122 8.49 -6.72 -11.22
CA TRP A 122 7.64 -7.04 -10.08
C TRP A 122 6.44 -6.07 -10.00
N THR A 123 6.70 -4.78 -10.13
CA THR A 123 5.64 -3.75 -10.08
C THR A 123 4.71 -3.84 -11.28
N ASP A 124 5.23 -4.00 -12.49
CA ASP A 124 4.43 -4.14 -13.71
C ASP A 124 3.47 -5.35 -13.62
N TYR A 125 3.95 -6.48 -13.09
CA TYR A 125 3.11 -7.67 -12.93
C TYR A 125 1.94 -7.43 -11.97
N LEU A 126 2.20 -6.87 -10.79
CA LEU A 126 1.14 -6.65 -9.79
C LEU A 126 0.20 -5.49 -10.17
N GLU A 127 0.70 -4.44 -10.82
CA GLU A 127 -0.15 -3.38 -11.40
C GLU A 127 -1.12 -3.97 -12.44
N ALA A 128 -0.65 -4.87 -13.31
CA ALA A 128 -1.51 -5.57 -14.28
C ALA A 128 -2.56 -6.48 -13.61
N LYS A 129 -2.34 -6.88 -12.34
CA LYS A 129 -3.31 -7.61 -11.52
C LYS A 129 -4.24 -6.68 -10.72
N GLY A 130 -4.11 -5.37 -10.88
CA GLY A 130 -4.95 -4.38 -10.19
C GLY A 130 -4.49 -4.04 -8.78
N TYR A 131 -3.19 -4.14 -8.49
CA TYR A 131 -2.64 -3.73 -7.19
C TYR A 131 -1.95 -2.37 -7.25
N TYR A 132 -2.12 -1.58 -6.19
CA TYR A 132 -1.34 -0.38 -5.93
C TYR A 132 -0.02 -0.79 -5.29
N VAL A 133 1.08 -0.56 -5.98
CA VAL A 133 2.38 -1.06 -5.57
C VAL A 133 3.38 0.04 -5.26
N GLY A 134 4.45 -0.32 -4.55
CA GLY A 134 5.56 0.55 -4.25
C GLY A 134 6.86 -0.21 -4.04
N VAL A 135 7.92 0.52 -3.79
CA VAL A 135 9.23 0.00 -3.42
C VAL A 135 9.66 0.60 -2.08
N TYR A 136 10.07 -0.27 -1.16
CA TYR A 136 10.78 0.12 0.06
C TYR A 136 12.27 -0.09 -0.15
N ALA A 137 13.04 0.89 0.30
CA ALA A 137 14.47 0.77 0.48
C ALA A 137 14.96 1.83 1.49
N ASN A 138 16.14 1.60 2.06
CA ASN A 138 16.79 2.64 2.85
C ASN A 138 17.38 3.75 1.96
N TYR A 139 17.69 4.89 2.59
CA TYR A 139 18.23 6.07 1.91
C TYR A 139 19.45 5.75 1.05
N ASN A 140 20.41 4.98 1.60
CA ASN A 140 21.63 4.62 0.88
C ASN A 140 21.33 3.81 -0.39
N TYR A 141 20.38 2.89 -0.30
CA TYR A 141 19.98 2.05 -1.42
C TYR A 141 19.39 2.88 -2.56
N PHE A 142 18.44 3.79 -2.25
CA PHE A 142 17.87 4.70 -3.25
C PHE A 142 18.93 5.58 -3.93
N ILE A 143 19.87 6.11 -3.18
CA ILE A 143 20.86 7.06 -3.74
C ILE A 143 21.96 6.34 -4.53
N ASN A 144 22.48 5.23 -4.01
CA ASN A 144 23.73 4.65 -4.50
C ASN A 144 23.55 3.34 -5.27
N HIS A 145 22.43 2.62 -5.08
CA HIS A 145 22.29 1.25 -5.59
C HIS A 145 21.15 1.06 -6.61
N LEU A 146 20.20 2.00 -6.71
CA LEU A 146 19.12 1.94 -7.68
C LEU A 146 19.27 3.00 -8.78
N GLU A 147 18.81 2.68 -9.99
CA GLU A 147 18.63 3.65 -11.09
C GLU A 147 17.31 4.43 -10.85
N ASN A 148 17.36 5.35 -9.88
CA ASN A 148 16.19 5.98 -9.26
C ASN A 148 15.31 6.75 -10.26
N GLU A 149 15.88 7.28 -11.34
CA GLU A 149 15.16 7.97 -12.41
C GLU A 149 14.18 7.04 -13.13
N ARG A 150 14.49 5.75 -13.23
CA ARG A 150 13.60 4.74 -13.83
C ARG A 150 12.42 4.36 -12.92
N LEU A 151 12.51 4.71 -11.63
CA LEU A 151 11.48 4.42 -10.62
C LEU A 151 10.53 5.59 -10.36
N ASN A 152 10.55 6.67 -11.16
CA ASN A 152 9.78 7.90 -10.90
C ASN A 152 8.25 7.68 -10.85
N ARG A 153 7.72 6.67 -11.56
CA ARG A 153 6.29 6.33 -11.51
C ARG A 153 5.90 5.51 -10.28
N ILE A 154 6.88 4.89 -9.60
CA ILE A 154 6.65 3.95 -8.52
C ILE A 154 6.60 4.67 -7.19
N ASN A 155 5.61 4.34 -6.37
CA ASN A 155 5.48 4.84 -5.02
C ASN A 155 6.66 4.37 -4.15
N ARG A 156 7.25 5.28 -3.37
CA ARG A 156 8.41 4.96 -2.53
C ARG A 156 8.05 5.01 -1.05
N TRP A 157 8.50 4.00 -0.33
CA TRP A 157 8.56 3.93 1.13
C TRP A 157 10.04 4.00 1.53
N LEU A 158 10.43 5.11 2.11
CA LEU A 158 11.81 5.42 2.47
C LEU A 158 12.11 4.97 3.89
N ALA A 159 13.16 4.18 4.10
CA ALA A 159 13.74 4.02 5.43
C ALA A 159 14.92 4.99 5.62
N TYR A 160 14.77 5.88 6.57
CA TYR A 160 15.83 6.80 6.98
C TYR A 160 15.57 7.29 8.40
N TRP A 161 16.28 6.73 9.35
CA TRP A 161 16.04 6.91 10.77
C TRP A 161 16.65 8.23 11.24
N THR A 162 15.83 9.27 11.22
CA THR A 162 16.19 10.64 11.63
C THR A 162 15.03 11.27 12.39
N GLU A 163 15.31 12.33 13.17
CA GLU A 163 14.28 13.04 13.94
C GLU A 163 13.34 13.85 13.04
N ASN A 164 13.86 14.39 11.95
CA ASN A 164 13.11 15.26 11.06
C ASN A 164 12.88 14.60 9.70
N LYS A 165 11.71 14.89 9.12
CA LYS A 165 11.35 14.43 7.78
C LYS A 165 12.44 14.77 6.76
N PRO A 166 13.02 13.76 6.06
CA PRO A 166 14.08 14.00 5.09
C PRO A 166 13.63 14.83 3.90
N GLN A 167 14.47 15.79 3.49
CA GLN A 167 14.31 16.54 2.24
C GLN A 167 15.22 15.91 1.18
N LEU A 168 14.61 15.24 0.18
CA LEU A 168 15.32 14.49 -0.85
C LEU A 168 15.07 15.05 -2.25
N LYS A 169 15.90 14.64 -3.21
CA LYS A 169 15.73 14.99 -4.63
C LYS A 169 14.68 14.14 -5.35
N PHE A 170 14.07 13.19 -4.67
CA PHE A 170 12.99 12.36 -5.18
C PHE A 170 11.84 12.31 -4.18
N ASP A 171 10.63 12.09 -4.68
CA ASP A 171 9.44 12.01 -3.87
C ASP A 171 9.30 10.63 -3.20
N TYR A 172 8.81 10.62 -1.98
CA TYR A 172 8.37 9.43 -1.26
C TYR A 172 7.04 9.71 -0.56
N SER A 173 6.23 8.70 -0.40
CA SER A 173 4.90 8.82 0.19
C SER A 173 4.73 8.05 1.49
N MET A 174 5.73 7.25 1.88
CA MET A 174 5.86 6.70 3.22
C MET A 174 7.30 6.85 3.72
N TRP A 175 7.45 6.94 5.03
CA TRP A 175 8.73 7.08 5.70
C TRP A 175 8.79 6.23 6.97
N GLN A 176 9.66 5.22 6.96
CA GLN A 176 10.06 4.50 8.16
C GLN A 176 11.10 5.36 8.89
N TYR A 177 10.65 5.99 9.97
CA TYR A 177 11.44 7.00 10.69
C TYR A 177 12.27 6.41 11.84
N THR A 178 11.95 5.19 12.25
CA THR A 178 12.64 4.49 13.35
C THR A 178 12.47 2.99 13.26
N SER A 179 13.50 2.26 13.70
CA SER A 179 13.42 0.82 13.95
C SER A 179 13.34 0.50 15.45
N GLY A 180 13.00 1.46 16.29
CA GLY A 180 13.10 1.37 17.74
C GLY A 180 11.86 1.78 18.52
N LEU A 181 10.69 1.85 17.89
CA LEU A 181 9.45 2.14 18.59
C LEU A 181 9.09 0.98 19.53
N ILE A 182 8.74 1.28 20.79
CA ILE A 182 8.36 0.26 21.76
C ILE A 182 6.84 0.25 21.93
N ILE A 183 6.22 -0.87 21.59
CA ILE A 183 4.80 -1.14 21.83
C ILE A 183 4.67 -2.42 22.66
N ASN A 184 4.09 -2.30 23.85
CA ASN A 184 3.94 -3.42 24.79
C ASN A 184 5.22 -4.24 25.01
N ASN A 185 6.33 -3.54 25.28
CA ASN A 185 7.67 -4.12 25.48
C ASN A 185 8.22 -4.86 24.24
N MET A 186 7.64 -4.66 23.08
CA MET A 186 8.12 -5.21 21.82
C MET A 186 8.64 -4.09 20.93
N LYS A 187 9.81 -4.31 20.35
CA LYS A 187 10.43 -3.37 19.39
C LYS A 187 9.80 -3.57 18.02
N VAL A 188 9.34 -2.47 17.43
CA VAL A 188 8.74 -2.43 16.08
C VAL A 188 9.29 -1.23 15.30
N ASP A 189 9.12 -1.29 13.99
CA ASP A 189 9.44 -0.19 13.11
C ASP A 189 8.27 0.79 13.03
N GLY A 190 8.56 2.09 13.06
CA GLY A 190 7.55 3.13 13.06
C GLY A 190 7.52 3.89 11.74
N ASP A 191 6.32 4.19 11.24
CA ASP A 191 6.07 4.73 9.91
C ASP A 191 5.16 5.94 9.91
N TYR A 192 5.41 6.83 8.93
CA TYR A 192 4.48 7.87 8.50
C TYR A 192 4.04 7.62 7.06
N ALA A 193 2.75 7.86 6.77
CA ALA A 193 2.24 7.94 5.42
C ALA A 193 1.70 9.34 5.10
N TYR A 194 1.98 9.83 3.90
CA TYR A 194 1.69 11.19 3.44
C TYR A 194 0.59 11.25 2.39
N LYS A 195 -0.02 10.11 2.09
CA LYS A 195 -1.17 9.97 1.18
C LYS A 195 -2.29 9.22 1.88
N ASP A 196 -3.51 9.54 1.55
CA ASP A 196 -4.68 8.75 1.92
C ASP A 196 -4.77 7.55 0.98
N PHE A 197 -3.97 6.52 1.29
CA PHE A 197 -3.89 5.32 0.48
C PHE A 197 -5.21 4.55 0.47
N GLU A 198 -5.89 4.48 1.60
CA GLU A 198 -7.17 3.79 1.70
C GLU A 198 -8.19 4.37 0.70
N LYS A 199 -8.32 5.71 0.68
CA LYS A 199 -9.20 6.38 -0.27
C LYS A 199 -8.76 6.15 -1.71
N ILE A 200 -7.48 6.34 -2.03
CA ILE A 200 -6.92 6.16 -3.39
C ILE A 200 -7.19 4.75 -3.90
N ILE A 201 -6.93 3.74 -3.09
CA ILE A 201 -7.05 2.33 -3.46
C ILE A 201 -8.51 1.94 -3.65
N LYS A 202 -9.39 2.32 -2.73
CA LYS A 202 -10.82 2.00 -2.80
C LYS A 202 -11.52 2.71 -3.97
N ASP A 203 -11.26 4.00 -4.17
CA ASP A 203 -11.86 4.78 -5.27
C ASP A 203 -11.43 4.24 -6.64
N ALA A 204 -10.20 3.76 -6.75
CA ALA A 204 -9.69 3.16 -7.98
C ALA A 204 -10.13 1.70 -8.19
N GLY A 205 -10.65 1.03 -7.15
CA GLY A 205 -10.99 -0.40 -7.19
C GLY A 205 -9.78 -1.30 -7.28
N LEU A 206 -8.72 -0.95 -6.54
CA LEU A 206 -7.45 -1.69 -6.52
C LEU A 206 -7.37 -2.60 -5.28
N ASN A 207 -6.30 -3.42 -5.20
CA ASN A 207 -5.96 -4.26 -4.05
C ASN A 207 -7.11 -5.18 -3.60
N GLY A 208 -7.88 -5.71 -4.56
CA GLY A 208 -9.01 -6.60 -4.29
C GLY A 208 -10.32 -5.88 -3.97
N PHE A 209 -10.37 -4.56 -3.96
CA PHE A 209 -11.62 -3.79 -3.86
C PHE A 209 -12.30 -3.68 -5.23
N SER A 210 -13.63 -3.59 -5.21
CA SER A 210 -14.39 -3.22 -6.40
C SER A 210 -14.42 -1.70 -6.53
N LYS A 211 -14.36 -1.20 -7.77
CA LYS A 211 -14.55 0.23 -8.00
C LYS A 211 -15.95 0.63 -7.53
N PRO A 212 -16.09 1.73 -6.77
CA PRO A 212 -17.40 2.26 -6.39
C PRO A 212 -18.29 2.46 -7.61
N ALA A 213 -19.58 2.20 -7.45
CA ALA A 213 -20.54 2.58 -8.48
C ALA A 213 -20.45 4.10 -8.71
N PRO A 214 -20.55 4.57 -9.97
CA PRO A 214 -20.63 6.01 -10.21
C PRO A 214 -21.80 6.59 -9.42
N GLU A 215 -21.56 7.71 -8.75
CA GLU A 215 -22.65 8.43 -8.10
C GLU A 215 -23.77 8.67 -9.10
N PRO A 216 -25.04 8.47 -8.71
CA PRO A 216 -26.16 8.75 -9.58
C PRO A 216 -26.05 10.22 -10.02
N GLN A 217 -25.88 10.45 -11.33
CA GLN A 217 -25.89 11.81 -11.87
C GLN A 217 -27.19 12.49 -11.46
N PRO A 218 -27.15 13.72 -10.96
CA PRO A 218 -28.36 14.44 -10.63
C PRO A 218 -29.23 14.47 -11.90
N LYS A 219 -30.45 13.95 -11.76
CA LYS A 219 -31.42 14.00 -12.87
C LYS A 219 -31.73 15.46 -13.14
N THR A 220 -31.10 16.04 -14.14
CA THR A 220 -31.45 17.38 -14.60
C THR A 220 -32.78 17.32 -15.34
N MET A 221 -33.76 18.08 -14.87
CA MET A 221 -35.00 18.29 -15.57
C MET A 221 -34.97 19.67 -16.21
N THR A 222 -35.23 19.74 -17.52
CA THR A 222 -35.42 21.03 -18.18
C THR A 222 -36.80 21.53 -17.86
N ILE A 223 -36.91 22.66 -17.16
CA ILE A 223 -38.16 23.34 -16.84
C ILE A 223 -38.42 24.40 -17.88
N ALA A 224 -39.54 24.33 -18.57
CA ALA A 224 -39.98 25.39 -19.49
C ALA A 224 -40.71 26.51 -18.73
N VAL A 225 -40.68 27.69 -19.30
CA VAL A 225 -41.45 28.84 -18.76
C VAL A 225 -42.95 28.48 -18.80
N GLY A 226 -43.60 28.50 -17.64
CA GLY A 226 -45.00 28.14 -17.47
C GLY A 226 -45.26 26.79 -16.86
N ASP A 227 -44.21 25.96 -16.64
CA ASP A 227 -44.36 24.72 -15.93
C ASP A 227 -44.65 24.98 -14.42
N THR A 228 -45.59 24.24 -13.88
CA THR A 228 -45.92 24.30 -12.47
C THR A 228 -45.63 22.94 -11.80
N PHE A 229 -44.93 22.98 -10.67
CA PHE A 229 -44.57 21.79 -9.91
C PHE A 229 -45.12 21.88 -8.49
N GLN A 230 -45.55 20.75 -7.97
CA GLN A 230 -45.84 20.57 -6.55
C GLN A 230 -44.67 19.86 -5.89
N VAL A 231 -44.08 20.44 -4.84
CA VAL A 231 -43.11 19.75 -3.98
C VAL A 231 -43.91 18.68 -3.21
N THR A 232 -43.56 17.42 -3.38
CA THR A 232 -44.22 16.30 -2.74
C THR A 232 -43.42 15.73 -1.58
N ASP A 233 -42.10 15.96 -1.59
CA ASP A 233 -41.21 15.54 -0.51
C ASP A 233 -39.93 16.34 -0.53
N ILE A 234 -39.24 16.42 0.63
CA ILE A 234 -37.92 17.00 0.78
C ILE A 234 -37.08 16.00 1.59
N THR A 235 -36.10 15.38 0.96
CA THR A 235 -35.21 14.41 1.56
C THR A 235 -33.80 14.96 1.65
N GLU A 236 -32.90 14.27 2.37
CA GLU A 236 -31.46 14.61 2.38
C GLU A 236 -30.84 14.55 0.99
N ASP A 237 -31.41 13.75 0.06
CA ASP A 237 -30.92 13.60 -1.32
C ASP A 237 -31.50 14.64 -2.30
N GLY A 238 -32.42 15.50 -1.87
CA GLY A 238 -33.00 16.56 -2.69
C GLY A 238 -34.51 16.75 -2.55
N ILE A 239 -35.07 17.53 -3.47
CA ILE A 239 -36.52 17.87 -3.50
C ILE A 239 -37.22 16.98 -4.51
N VAL A 240 -38.27 16.28 -4.09
CA VAL A 240 -39.18 15.51 -4.97
C VAL A 240 -40.30 16.42 -5.42
N MET A 241 -40.47 16.56 -6.73
CA MET A 241 -41.50 17.42 -7.32
C MET A 241 -42.41 16.64 -8.28
N LYS A 242 -43.69 16.95 -8.28
CA LYS A 242 -44.67 16.45 -9.24
C LYS A 242 -45.02 17.57 -10.23
N HIS A 243 -44.88 17.29 -11.53
CA HIS A 243 -45.34 18.21 -12.58
C HIS A 243 -46.87 18.28 -12.62
N LEU A 244 -47.44 19.47 -12.60
CA LEU A 244 -48.89 19.66 -12.51
C LEU A 244 -49.56 19.96 -13.85
N ASN A 245 -48.74 20.35 -14.85
CA ASN A 245 -49.28 20.71 -16.17
C ASN A 245 -49.13 19.55 -17.14
N LYS A 246 -50.23 18.98 -17.50
CA LYS A 246 -50.48 18.35 -18.80
C LYS A 246 -51.85 18.72 -19.29
#